data_d12a6c8014b06442dd1118ded6ccfb60
#
_entry.id   d12a6c8014b06442dd1118ded6ccfb60
#
_cell.length_a   1.000
_cell.length_b   1.000
_cell.length_c   1.000
_cell.angle_alpha   90.00
_cell.angle_beta   90.00
_cell.angle_gamma   90.00
#
_symmetry.space_group_name_H-M   'P 1'
#
loop_
_entity.id
_entity.type
_entity.pdbx_description
1 polymer ?
#
loop_
_entity_poly.entity_id
_entity_poly.type
_entity_poly.pdbx_seq_one_letter_code
_entity_poly.pdbx_strand_id
1 'polypeptide(L)'
;RAMQDLSDIGLVERRRKGGTRVHPEPVTRATLDIPITRHEVEKKGGRYGYQLIMQEEMTAPRTILAAFELTSPVSMLRIEALHLSDNRPYMLEDRWVCTDTVPEIRDVDLKIQSANEWLVLNRPYSRCDLRFYAISADQKMSEMLEAKIGDALLLIERSTWIDGAPITTVKTITTPGYQLLTSS
;
A
#
# COMPACT_ATOMS: atom_id res chain seq x y z
N ARG A 1 17.19 33.14 -8.04
CA ARG A 1 16.65 32.41 -6.85
C ARG A 1 15.51 31.51 -7.27
N ALA A 2 14.40 32.04 -7.84
CA ALA A 2 13.25 31.21 -8.25
C ALA A 2 13.57 30.04 -9.20
N MET A 3 14.52 30.23 -10.14
CA MET A 3 14.94 29.15 -11.07
C MET A 3 15.82 28.10 -10.39
N GLN A 4 16.49 28.43 -9.30
CA GLN A 4 17.24 27.47 -8.49
C GLN A 4 16.27 26.63 -7.67
N ASP A 5 15.27 27.26 -7.08
CA ASP A 5 14.23 26.57 -6.30
C ASP A 5 13.44 25.57 -7.16
N LEU A 6 13.17 25.91 -8.45
CA LEU A 6 12.53 24.99 -9.41
C LEU A 6 13.44 23.82 -9.84
N SER A 7 14.76 24.05 -9.86
CA SER A 7 15.73 22.98 -10.13
C SER A 7 15.87 22.02 -8.94
N ASP A 8 15.85 22.57 -7.72
CA ASP A 8 15.99 21.78 -6.49
C ASP A 8 14.79 20.86 -6.23
N ILE A 9 13.59 21.23 -6.73
CA ILE A 9 12.39 20.38 -6.69
C ILE A 9 12.23 19.52 -7.94
N GLY A 10 13.22 19.50 -8.86
CA GLY A 10 13.25 18.60 -10.01
C GLY A 10 12.32 18.97 -11.17
N LEU A 11 11.70 20.15 -11.15
CA LEU A 11 10.81 20.62 -12.23
C LEU A 11 11.57 21.11 -13.48
N VAL A 12 12.84 21.49 -13.34
CA VAL A 12 13.67 21.96 -14.45
C VAL A 12 15.09 21.41 -14.35
N GLU A 13 15.70 21.07 -15.48
CA GLU A 13 17.12 20.73 -15.60
C GLU A 13 17.87 21.92 -16.22
N ARG A 14 18.92 22.40 -15.54
CA ARG A 14 19.77 23.48 -16.04
C ARG A 14 21.07 22.91 -16.63
N ARG A 15 21.27 23.07 -17.92
CA ARG A 15 22.52 22.69 -18.60
C ARG A 15 23.36 23.90 -18.93
N ARG A 16 24.69 23.80 -18.72
CA ARG A 16 25.67 24.90 -18.93
C ARG A 16 25.74 25.43 -20.37
N LYS A 17 25.24 24.69 -21.36
CA LYS A 17 25.24 25.06 -22.81
C LYS A 17 23.96 24.64 -23.54
N GLY A 18 22.77 24.80 -22.97
CA GLY A 18 21.56 24.33 -23.64
C GLY A 18 20.24 24.94 -23.15
N GLY A 19 20.33 25.98 -22.32
CA GLY A 19 19.13 26.61 -21.74
C GLY A 19 18.51 25.76 -20.62
N THR A 20 17.34 26.21 -20.16
CA THR A 20 16.55 25.52 -19.15
C THR A 20 15.48 24.70 -19.85
N ARG A 21 15.39 23.40 -19.57
CA ARG A 21 14.36 22.53 -20.09
C ARG A 21 13.40 22.16 -18.95
N VAL A 22 12.11 22.35 -19.17
CA VAL A 22 11.06 21.86 -18.28
C VAL A 22 10.93 20.38 -18.51
N HIS A 23 10.95 19.57 -17.45
CA HIS A 23 10.65 18.15 -17.59
C HIS A 23 9.19 17.98 -18.02
N PRO A 24 8.89 17.13 -19.02
CA PRO A 24 7.52 16.95 -19.54
C PRO A 24 6.57 16.33 -18.51
N GLU A 25 7.10 15.68 -17.49
CA GLU A 25 6.34 15.19 -16.35
C GLU A 25 7.00 15.71 -15.06
N PRO A 26 6.29 16.52 -14.23
CA PRO A 26 6.79 16.77 -12.89
C PRO A 26 6.88 15.42 -12.19
N VAL A 27 8.07 15.07 -11.69
CA VAL A 27 8.24 13.92 -10.82
C VAL A 27 7.45 14.22 -9.56
N THR A 28 6.18 13.79 -9.54
CA THR A 28 5.38 13.78 -8.32
C THR A 28 6.00 12.72 -7.43
N ARG A 29 6.99 13.10 -6.64
CA ARG A 29 7.44 12.26 -5.54
C ARG A 29 6.28 12.20 -4.58
N ALA A 30 5.62 11.04 -4.50
CA ALA A 30 4.73 10.75 -3.41
C ALA A 30 5.56 10.88 -2.12
N THR A 31 5.32 11.92 -1.36
CA THR A 31 5.99 12.18 -0.07
C THR A 31 5.49 11.25 1.03
N LEU A 32 4.67 10.27 0.69
CA LEU A 32 4.15 9.27 1.63
C LEU A 32 4.96 7.99 1.48
N ASP A 33 5.91 7.78 2.39
CA ASP A 33 6.53 6.47 2.57
C ASP A 33 5.47 5.42 2.88
N ILE A 34 5.70 4.18 2.42
CA ILE A 34 4.82 3.07 2.75
C ILE A 34 4.99 2.74 4.23
N PRO A 35 3.99 2.97 5.08
CA PRO A 35 4.13 2.70 6.50
C PRO A 35 4.15 1.19 6.76
N ILE A 36 4.98 0.76 7.70
CA ILE A 36 4.85 -0.54 8.34
C ILE A 36 3.77 -0.40 9.41
N THR A 37 2.67 -1.14 9.27
CA THR A 37 1.51 -1.03 10.17
C THR A 37 1.88 -1.29 11.63
N ARG A 38 2.81 -2.23 11.89
CA ARG A 38 3.36 -2.43 13.25
C ARG A 38 3.94 -1.14 13.82
N HIS A 39 4.82 -0.47 13.07
CA HIS A 39 5.46 0.76 13.52
C HIS A 39 4.45 1.90 13.73
N GLU A 40 3.39 1.95 12.92
CA GLU A 40 2.32 2.94 13.08
C GLU A 40 1.59 2.75 14.41
N VAL A 41 1.21 1.52 14.75
CA VAL A 41 0.55 1.18 16.02
C VAL A 41 1.46 1.47 17.21
N GLU A 42 2.71 1.01 17.15
CA GLU A 42 3.70 1.19 18.24
C GLU A 42 4.05 2.67 18.46
N LYS A 43 4.16 3.46 17.39
CA LYS A 43 4.39 4.91 17.47
C LYS A 43 3.24 5.66 18.15
N LYS A 44 2.02 5.12 18.05
CA LYS A 44 0.84 5.63 18.77
C LYS A 44 0.75 5.13 20.21
N GLY A 45 1.71 4.31 20.65
CA GLY A 45 1.78 3.76 22.00
C GLY A 45 0.96 2.47 22.20
N GLY A 46 0.38 1.91 21.14
CA GLY A 46 -0.36 0.66 21.19
C GLY A 46 0.54 -0.57 21.08
N ARG A 47 0.07 -1.70 21.60
CA ARG A 47 0.71 -3.00 21.38
C ARG A 47 0.19 -3.61 20.09
N TYR A 48 1.08 -3.78 19.11
CA TYR A 48 0.72 -4.39 17.83
C TYR A 48 0.38 -5.86 17.97
N GLY A 49 -0.67 -6.30 17.28
CA GLY A 49 -1.05 -7.68 17.07
C GLY A 49 -1.36 -7.91 15.59
N TYR A 50 -1.31 -9.18 15.17
CA TYR A 50 -1.53 -9.58 13.79
C TYR A 50 -2.22 -10.95 13.73
N GLN A 51 -3.18 -11.08 12.82
CA GLN A 51 -3.88 -12.33 12.56
C GLN A 51 -3.99 -12.55 11.06
N LEU A 52 -3.33 -13.59 10.56
CA LEU A 52 -3.54 -14.08 9.20
C LEU A 52 -4.92 -14.76 9.13
N ILE A 53 -5.79 -14.29 8.23
CA ILE A 53 -7.13 -14.84 8.03
C ILE A 53 -7.09 -15.87 6.90
N MET A 54 -6.43 -15.51 5.78
CA MET A 54 -6.36 -16.35 4.59
C MET A 54 -5.07 -16.10 3.83
N GLN A 55 -4.51 -17.18 3.28
CA GLN A 55 -3.38 -17.16 2.36
C GLN A 55 -3.61 -18.22 1.30
N GLU A 56 -3.75 -17.81 0.05
CA GLU A 56 -4.03 -18.74 -1.06
C GLU A 56 -3.42 -18.23 -2.36
N GLU A 57 -2.81 -19.12 -3.14
CA GLU A 57 -2.37 -18.82 -4.49
C GLU A 57 -3.51 -19.11 -5.47
N MET A 58 -3.95 -18.10 -6.21
CA MET A 58 -5.10 -18.18 -7.10
C MET A 58 -4.98 -17.24 -8.30
N THR A 59 -5.76 -17.50 -9.34
CA THR A 59 -5.82 -16.62 -10.49
C THR A 59 -6.41 -15.25 -10.08
N ALA A 60 -5.67 -14.19 -10.37
CA ALA A 60 -6.09 -12.84 -10.05
C ALA A 60 -7.38 -12.46 -10.80
N PRO A 61 -8.39 -11.89 -10.11
CA PRO A 61 -9.60 -11.41 -10.76
C PRO A 61 -9.32 -10.19 -11.65
N ARG A 62 -10.24 -9.90 -12.59
CA ARG A 62 -10.07 -8.81 -13.55
C ARG A 62 -9.80 -7.44 -12.90
N THR A 63 -10.36 -7.18 -11.73
CA THR A 63 -10.14 -5.93 -10.99
C THR A 63 -8.69 -5.79 -10.53
N ILE A 64 -8.05 -6.89 -10.14
CA ILE A 64 -6.64 -6.92 -9.73
C ILE A 64 -5.73 -6.82 -10.96
N LEU A 65 -6.07 -7.53 -12.04
CA LEU A 65 -5.34 -7.40 -13.31
C LEU A 65 -5.36 -5.94 -13.81
N ALA A 66 -6.53 -5.28 -13.74
CA ALA A 66 -6.67 -3.88 -14.14
C ALA A 66 -5.85 -2.93 -13.24
N ALA A 67 -5.77 -3.19 -11.93
CA ALA A 67 -4.95 -2.40 -11.01
C ALA A 67 -3.46 -2.46 -11.35
N PHE A 68 -3.02 -3.54 -11.98
CA PHE A 68 -1.64 -3.74 -12.44
C PHE A 68 -1.43 -3.48 -13.94
N GLU A 69 -2.46 -3.05 -14.65
CA GLU A 69 -2.42 -2.83 -16.12
C GLU A 69 -2.08 -4.14 -16.89
N LEU A 70 -2.46 -5.30 -16.33
CA LEU A 70 -2.24 -6.61 -16.93
C LEU A 70 -3.43 -7.03 -17.79
N THR A 71 -3.14 -7.65 -18.94
CA THR A 71 -4.15 -8.10 -19.91
C THR A 71 -4.35 -9.62 -19.91
N SER A 72 -3.39 -10.36 -19.37
CA SER A 72 -3.42 -11.83 -19.33
C SER A 72 -3.68 -12.33 -17.90
N PRO A 73 -4.34 -13.50 -17.74
CA PRO A 73 -4.50 -14.14 -16.44
C PRO A 73 -3.14 -14.43 -15.80
N VAL A 74 -2.99 -14.09 -14.52
CA VAL A 74 -1.77 -14.33 -13.72
C VAL A 74 -2.18 -14.95 -12.40
N SER A 75 -1.42 -15.96 -11.93
CA SER A 75 -1.55 -16.49 -10.58
C SER A 75 -0.84 -15.57 -9.60
N MET A 76 -1.49 -15.24 -8.50
CA MET A 76 -0.97 -14.38 -7.46
C MET A 76 -1.29 -14.96 -6.07
N LEU A 77 -0.47 -14.61 -5.10
CA LEU A 77 -0.75 -14.93 -3.70
C LEU A 77 -1.70 -13.89 -3.13
N ARG A 78 -2.91 -14.32 -2.75
CA ARG A 78 -3.87 -13.50 -2.01
C ARG A 78 -3.70 -13.74 -0.52
N ILE A 79 -3.68 -12.65 0.24
CA ILE A 79 -3.50 -12.63 1.69
C ILE A 79 -4.58 -11.73 2.29
N GLU A 80 -5.42 -12.30 3.16
CA GLU A 80 -6.29 -11.51 4.02
C GLU A 80 -5.74 -11.54 5.44
N ALA A 81 -5.68 -10.38 6.10
CA ALA A 81 -5.14 -10.27 7.44
C ALA A 81 -5.80 -9.15 8.25
N LEU A 82 -5.84 -9.33 9.55
CA LEU A 82 -6.29 -8.32 10.50
C LEU A 82 -5.10 -7.83 11.32
N HIS A 83 -4.87 -6.54 11.29
CA HIS A 83 -3.93 -5.85 12.16
C HIS A 83 -4.66 -5.36 13.40
N LEU A 84 -4.03 -5.50 14.55
CA LEU A 84 -4.60 -5.17 15.86
C LEU A 84 -3.75 -4.11 16.56
N SER A 85 -4.41 -3.29 17.38
CA SER A 85 -3.80 -2.42 18.37
C SER A 85 -4.44 -2.73 19.73
N ASP A 86 -3.64 -3.12 20.71
CA ASP A 86 -4.12 -3.52 22.05
C ASP A 86 -5.21 -4.60 22.01
N ASN A 87 -5.03 -5.61 21.17
CA ASN A 87 -5.96 -6.70 20.88
C ASN A 87 -7.33 -6.28 20.28
N ARG A 88 -7.46 -5.03 19.83
CA ARG A 88 -8.64 -4.57 19.09
C ARG A 88 -8.33 -4.41 17.61
N PRO A 89 -9.30 -4.60 16.72
CA PRO A 89 -9.14 -4.35 15.30
C PRO A 89 -8.58 -2.95 15.05
N TYR A 90 -7.63 -2.87 14.11
CA TYR A 90 -7.02 -1.62 13.67
C TYR A 90 -7.18 -1.41 12.17
N MET A 91 -6.82 -2.44 11.38
CA MET A 91 -6.96 -2.44 9.92
C MET A 91 -7.22 -3.85 9.41
N LEU A 92 -8.12 -3.98 8.44
CA LEU A 92 -8.32 -5.18 7.63
C LEU A 92 -7.58 -5.03 6.31
N GLU A 93 -6.73 -5.99 5.98
CA GLU A 93 -5.92 -6.01 4.75
C GLU A 93 -6.41 -7.11 3.80
N ASP A 94 -6.61 -6.76 2.50
CA ASP A 94 -6.77 -7.70 1.39
C ASP A 94 -5.68 -7.36 0.36
N ARG A 95 -4.67 -8.23 0.28
CA ARG A 95 -3.45 -8.04 -0.51
C ARG A 95 -3.29 -9.11 -1.56
N TRP A 96 -2.81 -8.68 -2.72
CA TRP A 96 -2.40 -9.55 -3.81
C TRP A 96 -0.93 -9.31 -4.11
N VAL A 97 -0.13 -10.37 -4.12
CA VAL A 97 1.32 -10.33 -4.40
C VAL A 97 1.59 -11.10 -5.68
N CYS A 98 2.30 -10.46 -6.61
CA CYS A 98 2.76 -11.12 -7.83
C CYS A 98 3.94 -12.03 -7.50
N THR A 99 3.70 -13.33 -7.50
CA THR A 99 4.70 -14.33 -7.13
C THR A 99 5.76 -14.56 -8.20
N ASP A 100 5.55 -14.08 -9.41
CA ASP A 100 6.58 -14.05 -10.46
C ASP A 100 7.63 -12.97 -10.19
N THR A 101 7.20 -11.83 -9.62
CA THR A 101 8.10 -10.72 -9.26
C THR A 101 8.70 -10.90 -7.86
N VAL A 102 7.96 -11.53 -6.95
CA VAL A 102 8.34 -11.73 -5.54
C VAL A 102 8.16 -13.20 -5.17
N PRO A 103 8.93 -14.14 -5.77
CA PRO A 103 8.77 -15.57 -5.49
C PRO A 103 9.05 -15.94 -4.04
N GLU A 104 9.91 -15.19 -3.36
CA GLU A 104 10.33 -15.46 -1.97
C GLU A 104 9.22 -15.24 -0.96
N ILE A 105 8.12 -14.57 -1.31
CA ILE A 105 6.96 -14.42 -0.42
C ILE A 105 6.34 -15.78 -0.02
N ARG A 106 6.53 -16.81 -0.86
CA ARG A 106 6.06 -18.16 -0.59
C ARG A 106 6.75 -18.82 0.60
N ASP A 107 8.01 -18.42 0.86
CA ASP A 107 8.85 -18.98 1.93
C ASP A 107 8.70 -18.21 3.25
N VAL A 108 7.93 -17.12 3.26
CA VAL A 108 7.70 -16.29 4.44
C VAL A 108 6.62 -16.90 5.32
N ASP A 109 6.89 -17.08 6.61
CA ASP A 109 5.85 -17.43 7.57
C ASP A 109 4.94 -16.22 7.86
N LEU A 110 3.90 -16.08 7.02
CA LEU A 110 2.94 -14.99 7.11
C LEU A 110 1.99 -15.11 8.33
N LYS A 111 2.12 -16.13 9.17
CA LYS A 111 1.44 -16.19 10.47
C LYS A 111 2.18 -15.39 11.54
N ILE A 112 3.50 -15.23 11.36
CA ILE A 112 4.38 -14.53 12.32
C ILE A 112 4.67 -13.11 11.87
N GLN A 113 4.96 -12.90 10.57
CA GLN A 113 5.29 -11.61 10.01
C GLN A 113 4.26 -11.20 8.95
N SER A 114 3.71 -9.98 9.05
CA SER A 114 2.77 -9.49 8.06
C SER A 114 3.44 -9.29 6.68
N ALA A 115 2.68 -9.54 5.61
CA ALA A 115 3.16 -9.27 4.26
C ALA A 115 3.52 -7.79 4.05
N ASN A 116 2.82 -6.86 4.70
CA ASN A 116 3.16 -5.44 4.70
C ASN A 116 4.58 -5.20 5.21
N GLU A 117 4.90 -5.69 6.40
CA GLU A 117 6.21 -5.52 7.03
C GLU A 117 7.32 -6.18 6.19
N TRP A 118 7.10 -7.43 5.76
CA TRP A 118 8.09 -8.15 4.96
C TRP A 118 8.39 -7.47 3.63
N LEU A 119 7.35 -7.06 2.88
CA LEU A 119 7.51 -6.40 1.58
C LEU A 119 8.23 -5.06 1.72
N VAL A 120 7.85 -4.22 2.70
CA VAL A 120 8.48 -2.91 2.90
C VAL A 120 9.96 -3.05 3.24
N LEU A 121 10.33 -4.06 4.03
CA LEU A 121 11.72 -4.28 4.46
C LEU A 121 12.59 -4.96 3.39
N ASN A 122 11.99 -5.77 2.50
CA ASN A 122 12.76 -6.64 1.61
C ASN A 122 12.58 -6.32 0.12
N ARG A 123 11.62 -5.48 -0.26
CA ARG A 123 11.32 -5.21 -1.67
C ARG A 123 11.29 -3.72 -1.97
N PRO A 124 12.34 -3.18 -2.61
CA PRO A 124 12.31 -1.83 -3.14
C PRO A 124 11.26 -1.75 -4.27
N TYR A 125 10.69 -0.57 -4.45
CA TYR A 125 9.77 -0.28 -5.54
C TYR A 125 10.24 0.97 -6.29
N SER A 126 9.95 1.02 -7.60
CA SER A 126 10.24 2.17 -8.45
C SER A 126 9.01 3.05 -8.71
N ARG A 127 7.80 2.46 -8.57
CA ARG A 127 6.51 3.18 -8.70
C ARG A 127 5.56 2.74 -7.58
N CYS A 128 4.82 3.72 -7.04
CA CYS A 128 3.75 3.49 -6.07
C CYS A 128 2.54 4.37 -6.42
N ASP A 129 1.41 3.73 -6.67
CA ASP A 129 0.13 4.41 -6.82
C ASP A 129 -0.67 4.26 -5.53
N LEU A 130 -1.25 5.36 -5.06
CA LEU A 130 -1.98 5.42 -3.80
C LEU A 130 -3.31 6.13 -4.01
N ARG A 131 -4.39 5.50 -3.54
CA ARG A 131 -5.75 6.04 -3.63
C ARG A 131 -6.46 5.92 -2.28
N PHE A 132 -7.29 6.90 -1.98
CA PHE A 132 -8.07 6.96 -0.76
C PHE A 132 -9.56 7.04 -1.10
N TYR A 133 -10.35 6.22 -0.45
CA TYR A 133 -11.80 6.17 -0.62
C TYR A 133 -12.51 6.24 0.72
N ALA A 134 -13.63 6.94 0.76
CA ALA A 134 -14.62 6.76 1.81
C ALA A 134 -15.58 5.64 1.38
N ILE A 135 -15.75 4.65 2.24
CA ILE A 135 -16.69 3.52 2.01
C ILE A 135 -17.61 3.38 3.22
N SER A 136 -18.75 2.73 3.01
CA SER A 136 -19.63 2.34 4.10
C SER A 136 -19.33 0.91 4.53
N ALA A 137 -19.33 0.66 5.84
CA ALA A 137 -19.14 -0.68 6.38
C ALA A 137 -20.29 -1.60 5.95
N ASP A 138 -19.94 -2.73 5.37
CA ASP A 138 -20.83 -3.85 5.12
C ASP A 138 -20.85 -4.83 6.32
N GLN A 139 -21.56 -5.95 6.18
CA GLN A 139 -21.66 -6.96 7.25
C GLN A 139 -20.26 -7.51 7.64
N LYS A 140 -19.41 -7.89 6.67
CA LYS A 140 -18.07 -8.42 6.93
C LYS A 140 -17.19 -7.39 7.63
N MET A 141 -17.20 -6.15 7.15
CA MET A 141 -16.42 -5.06 7.76
C MET A 141 -16.91 -4.74 9.17
N SER A 142 -18.23 -4.76 9.39
CA SER A 142 -18.83 -4.56 10.71
C SER A 142 -18.32 -5.58 11.73
N GLU A 143 -18.31 -6.86 11.37
CA GLU A 143 -17.83 -7.95 12.24
C GLU A 143 -16.32 -7.89 12.47
N MET A 144 -15.53 -7.62 11.42
CA MET A 144 -14.07 -7.66 11.46
C MET A 144 -13.44 -6.41 12.10
N LEU A 145 -14.09 -5.24 12.01
CA LEU A 145 -13.54 -3.95 12.42
C LEU A 145 -14.28 -3.31 13.61
N GLU A 146 -15.16 -4.06 14.27
CA GLU A 146 -16.00 -3.53 15.36
C GLU A 146 -16.74 -2.24 14.95
N ALA A 147 -17.16 -2.17 13.68
CA ALA A 147 -17.93 -1.06 13.13
C ALA A 147 -19.43 -1.38 13.13
N LYS A 148 -20.28 -0.38 12.99
CA LYS A 148 -21.70 -0.58 12.69
C LYS A 148 -21.88 -0.63 11.17
N ILE A 149 -22.84 -1.41 10.69
CA ILE A 149 -23.22 -1.39 9.27
C ILE A 149 -23.57 0.04 8.87
N GLY A 150 -22.96 0.52 7.79
CA GLY A 150 -23.12 1.89 7.30
C GLY A 150 -22.16 2.92 7.89
N ASP A 151 -21.35 2.58 8.88
CA ASP A 151 -20.30 3.47 9.36
C ASP A 151 -19.34 3.85 8.22
N ALA A 152 -18.89 5.11 8.22
CA ALA A 152 -17.88 5.58 7.27
C ALA A 152 -16.50 5.06 7.63
N LEU A 153 -15.87 4.37 6.70
CA LEU A 153 -14.53 3.81 6.83
C LEU A 153 -13.62 4.40 5.75
N LEU A 154 -12.33 4.55 6.06
CA LEU A 154 -11.32 4.89 5.07
C LEU A 154 -10.77 3.60 4.45
N LEU A 155 -10.84 3.50 3.12
CA LEU A 155 -10.15 2.49 2.33
C LEU A 155 -8.93 3.13 1.69
N ILE A 156 -7.76 2.53 1.92
CA ILE A 156 -6.49 2.91 1.31
C ILE A 156 -6.13 1.81 0.32
N GLU A 157 -6.08 2.15 -0.96
CA GLU A 157 -5.63 1.24 -2.01
C GLU A 157 -4.23 1.65 -2.45
N ARG A 158 -3.32 0.68 -2.49
CA ARG A 158 -1.93 0.91 -2.91
C ARG A 158 -1.47 -0.18 -3.85
N SER A 159 -0.85 0.22 -4.97
CA SER A 159 -0.20 -0.69 -5.89
C SER A 159 1.25 -0.27 -6.10
N THR A 160 2.18 -1.23 -6.14
CA THR A 160 3.62 -0.99 -6.30
C THR A 160 4.21 -1.83 -7.41
N TRP A 161 5.23 -1.28 -8.06
CA TRP A 161 5.98 -1.90 -9.15
C TRP A 161 7.48 -1.69 -8.95
N ILE A 162 8.27 -2.59 -9.54
CA ILE A 162 9.70 -2.44 -9.72
C ILE A 162 10.02 -2.59 -11.21
N ASP A 163 10.60 -1.56 -11.82
CA ASP A 163 11.00 -1.53 -13.24
C ASP A 163 9.88 -1.99 -14.19
N GLY A 164 8.65 -1.59 -13.90
CA GLY A 164 7.44 -1.95 -14.64
C GLY A 164 6.81 -3.29 -14.27
N ALA A 165 7.50 -4.15 -13.52
CA ALA A 165 6.94 -5.42 -13.02
C ALA A 165 6.08 -5.19 -11.76
N PRO A 166 4.84 -5.74 -11.69
CA PRO A 166 3.97 -5.58 -10.52
C PRO A 166 4.54 -6.32 -9.31
N ILE A 167 4.55 -5.67 -8.14
CA ILE A 167 4.94 -6.28 -6.86
C ILE A 167 3.69 -6.70 -6.10
N THR A 168 2.89 -5.73 -5.69
CA THR A 168 1.71 -5.98 -4.86
C THR A 168 0.66 -4.88 -5.04
N THR A 169 -0.61 -5.26 -4.94
CA THR A 169 -1.72 -4.33 -4.69
C THR A 169 -2.43 -4.73 -3.41
N VAL A 170 -2.83 -3.74 -2.63
CA VAL A 170 -3.47 -3.96 -1.33
C VAL A 170 -4.61 -2.97 -1.13
N LYS A 171 -5.71 -3.47 -0.57
CA LYS A 171 -6.79 -2.67 0.01
C LYS A 171 -6.71 -2.80 1.51
N THR A 172 -6.49 -1.68 2.19
CA THR A 172 -6.48 -1.60 3.64
C THR A 172 -7.71 -0.81 4.08
N ILE A 173 -8.58 -1.43 4.87
CA ILE A 173 -9.79 -0.83 5.41
C ILE A 173 -9.54 -0.55 6.90
N THR A 174 -9.75 0.69 7.30
CA THR A 174 -9.48 1.14 8.68
C THR A 174 -10.72 1.04 9.56
N THR A 175 -10.52 1.03 10.87
CA THR A 175 -11.61 1.14 11.84
C THR A 175 -12.29 2.53 11.77
N PRO A 176 -13.53 2.67 12.27
CA PRO A 176 -14.17 3.98 12.41
C PRO A 176 -13.30 4.96 13.21
N GLY A 177 -13.25 6.21 12.78
CA GLY A 177 -12.48 7.25 13.46
C GLY A 177 -10.97 7.22 13.20
N TYR A 178 -10.47 6.34 12.33
CA TYR A 178 -9.07 6.35 11.92
C TYR A 178 -8.68 7.70 11.30
N GLN A 179 -7.50 8.19 11.63
CA GLN A 179 -6.95 9.44 11.10
C GLN A 179 -5.60 9.18 10.45
N LEU A 180 -5.45 9.62 9.21
CA LEU A 180 -4.16 9.68 8.52
C LEU A 180 -3.57 11.07 8.74
N LEU A 181 -2.43 11.14 9.43
CA LEU A 181 -1.68 12.37 9.64
C LEU A 181 -0.43 12.37 8.77
N THR A 182 -0.23 13.44 8.00
CA THR A 182 1.00 13.70 7.27
C THR A 182 1.59 15.00 7.79
N SER A 183 2.89 14.99 8.06
CA SER A 183 3.66 16.22 8.40
C SER A 183 4.77 16.37 7.36
N SER A 184 4.92 17.57 6.84
CA SER A 184 6.03 17.99 5.98
C SER A 184 7.13 18.64 6.80
#